data_5399aee17f6db40ba21a41edadc1453b
#
_entry.id   5399aee17f6db40ba21a41edadc1453b
#
_cell.length_a   1.000
_cell.length_b   1.000
_cell.length_c   1.000
_cell.angle_alpha   90.00
_cell.angle_beta   90.00
_cell.angle_gamma   90.00
#
_symmetry.space_group_name_H-M   'P 1'
#
loop_
_entity.id
_entity.type
_entity.pdbx_description
1 polymer ?
#
loop_
_entity_poly.entity_id
_entity_poly.type
_entity_poly.pdbx_seq_one_letter_code
_entity_poly.pdbx_strand_id
1 'polypeptide(L)'
;MASKRVLVIDDSNTIRRSAEIFLKQGGHEVMLAEDGFDALAKVNDAQPDLIFCDILMPRLDGYQTCAIIKRNEKFADTPVVMLSSKDGVFDKARGRMVGSQEYLTKPFTKDQLLQAVQEF
;
A
#
# COMPACT_ATOMS: atom_id res chain seq x y z
N MET A 1 13.19 2.56 -16.48
CA MET A 1 12.83 2.64 -15.05
C MET A 1 13.04 1.31 -14.35
N ALA A 2 13.53 1.37 -13.12
CA ALA A 2 13.73 0.15 -12.37
C ALA A 2 12.40 -0.47 -11.97
N SER A 3 12.27 -1.78 -12.16
CA SER A 3 11.12 -2.55 -11.68
C SER A 3 11.16 -2.63 -10.16
N LYS A 4 10.03 -2.40 -9.54
CA LYS A 4 9.85 -2.54 -8.08
C LYS A 4 8.89 -3.68 -7.77
N ARG A 5 9.05 -4.26 -6.59
CA ARG A 5 8.09 -5.19 -6.02
C ARG A 5 7.11 -4.37 -5.19
N VAL A 6 5.84 -4.43 -5.56
CA VAL A 6 4.80 -3.62 -4.92
C VAL A 6 3.75 -4.53 -4.30
N LEU A 7 3.50 -4.34 -3.01
CA LEU A 7 2.41 -5.03 -2.30
C LEU A 7 1.23 -4.07 -2.20
N VAL A 8 0.07 -4.50 -2.68
CA VAL A 8 -1.16 -3.72 -2.61
C VAL A 8 -2.13 -4.39 -1.64
N ILE A 9 -2.49 -3.68 -0.59
CA ILE A 9 -3.37 -4.16 0.48
C ILE A 9 -4.67 -3.38 0.41
N ASP A 10 -5.76 -4.02 0.01
CA ASP A 10 -7.08 -3.38 -0.07
C ASP A 10 -8.16 -4.45 -0.05
N ASP A 11 -9.24 -4.22 0.68
CA ASP A 11 -10.33 -5.19 0.77
C ASP A 11 -11.28 -5.16 -0.44
N SER A 12 -11.12 -4.18 -1.33
CA SER A 12 -11.90 -4.06 -2.56
C SER A 12 -11.23 -4.83 -3.70
N ASN A 13 -11.94 -5.81 -4.27
CA ASN A 13 -11.48 -6.52 -5.45
C ASN A 13 -11.24 -5.57 -6.62
N THR A 14 -12.11 -4.59 -6.80
CA THR A 14 -12.01 -3.61 -7.88
C THR A 14 -10.74 -2.79 -7.76
N ILE A 15 -10.43 -2.31 -6.57
CA ILE A 15 -9.22 -1.50 -6.33
C ILE A 15 -7.97 -2.34 -6.53
N ARG A 16 -7.93 -3.57 -5.96
CA ARG A 16 -6.78 -4.45 -6.16
C ARG A 16 -6.54 -4.74 -7.64
N ARG A 17 -7.61 -5.02 -8.38
CA ARG A 17 -7.51 -5.32 -9.80
C ARG A 17 -6.99 -4.12 -10.60
N SER A 18 -7.51 -2.93 -10.33
CA SER A 18 -7.06 -1.71 -11.01
C SER A 18 -5.59 -1.45 -10.72
N ALA A 19 -5.18 -1.55 -9.46
CA ALA A 19 -3.79 -1.35 -9.07
C ALA A 19 -2.88 -2.37 -9.75
N GLU A 20 -3.27 -3.63 -9.77
CA GLU A 20 -2.50 -4.69 -10.42
C GLU A 20 -2.26 -4.39 -11.90
N ILE A 21 -3.32 -4.03 -12.61
CA ILE A 21 -3.24 -3.73 -14.05
C ILE A 21 -2.30 -2.55 -14.28
N PHE A 22 -2.49 -1.45 -13.56
CA PHE A 22 -1.68 -0.24 -13.73
C PHE A 22 -0.21 -0.49 -13.41
N LEU A 23 0.07 -1.17 -12.32
CA LEU A 23 1.45 -1.43 -11.90
C LEU A 23 2.18 -2.37 -12.85
N LYS A 24 1.49 -3.41 -13.35
CA LYS A 24 2.07 -4.31 -14.34
C LYS A 24 2.34 -3.59 -15.67
N GLN A 25 1.45 -2.70 -16.08
CA GLN A 25 1.68 -1.86 -17.27
C GLN A 25 2.91 -0.97 -17.08
N GLY A 26 3.20 -0.56 -15.86
CA GLY A 26 4.41 0.20 -15.53
C GLY A 26 5.68 -0.65 -15.39
N GLY A 27 5.59 -1.95 -15.59
CA GLY A 27 6.74 -2.84 -15.51
C GLY A 27 7.10 -3.35 -14.12
N HIS A 28 6.17 -3.22 -13.16
CA HIS A 28 6.43 -3.62 -11.77
C HIS A 28 5.89 -5.02 -11.47
N GLU A 29 6.49 -5.68 -10.49
CA GLU A 29 5.95 -6.91 -9.92
C GLU A 29 4.91 -6.54 -8.86
N VAL A 30 3.79 -7.24 -8.84
CA VAL A 30 2.68 -6.91 -7.95
C VAL A 30 2.26 -8.14 -7.15
N MET A 31 2.10 -7.92 -5.85
CA MET A 31 1.47 -8.90 -4.97
C MET A 31 0.28 -8.23 -4.31
N LEU A 32 -0.77 -9.00 -4.09
CA LEU A 32 -2.04 -8.49 -3.58
C LEU A 32 -2.36 -9.13 -2.24
N ALA A 33 -2.89 -8.33 -1.32
CA ALA A 33 -3.43 -8.81 -0.05
C ALA A 33 -4.82 -8.21 0.13
N GLU A 34 -5.76 -9.01 0.62
CA GLU A 34 -7.15 -8.60 0.73
C GLU A 34 -7.49 -7.93 2.06
N ASP A 35 -6.62 -8.05 3.06
CA ASP A 35 -6.77 -7.39 4.36
C ASP A 35 -5.42 -7.32 5.07
N GLY A 36 -5.43 -6.75 6.28
CA GLY A 36 -4.19 -6.59 7.05
C GLY A 36 -3.56 -7.91 7.46
N PHE A 37 -4.36 -8.90 7.83
CA PHE A 37 -3.83 -10.21 8.23
C PHE A 37 -3.21 -10.95 7.05
N ASP A 38 -3.85 -10.89 5.89
CA ASP A 38 -3.30 -11.46 4.67
C ASP A 38 -1.98 -10.79 4.30
N ALA A 39 -1.90 -9.46 4.47
CA ALA A 39 -0.68 -8.71 4.23
C ALA A 39 0.46 -9.17 5.15
N LEU A 40 0.18 -9.36 6.43
CA LEU A 40 1.18 -9.82 7.39
C LEU A 40 1.69 -11.22 7.06
N ALA A 41 0.80 -12.08 6.55
CA ALA A 41 1.18 -13.41 6.12
C ALA A 41 2.06 -13.40 4.87
N LYS A 42 1.86 -12.41 3.99
CA LYS A 42 2.54 -12.37 2.68
C LYS A 42 3.80 -11.51 2.64
N VAL A 43 3.92 -10.52 3.53
CA VAL A 43 4.96 -9.50 3.42
C VAL A 43 6.39 -10.07 3.44
N ASN A 44 6.63 -11.10 4.23
CA ASN A 44 7.95 -11.72 4.31
C ASN A 44 8.37 -12.36 2.98
N ASP A 45 7.46 -13.08 2.34
CA ASP A 45 7.73 -13.73 1.06
C ASP A 45 7.76 -12.71 -0.07
N ALA A 46 6.92 -11.69 0.02
CA ALA A 46 6.81 -10.65 -1.00
C ALA A 46 8.06 -9.78 -1.07
N GLN A 47 8.69 -9.50 0.06
CA GLN A 47 9.85 -8.60 0.13
C GLN A 47 9.61 -7.31 -0.68
N PRO A 48 8.51 -6.56 -0.37
CA PRO A 48 8.16 -5.42 -1.21
C PRO A 48 9.13 -4.26 -1.07
N ASP A 49 9.32 -3.54 -2.16
CA ASP A 49 10.06 -2.27 -2.19
C ASP A 49 9.14 -1.10 -1.85
N LEU A 50 7.83 -1.28 -2.02
CA LEU A 50 6.81 -0.27 -1.77
C LEU A 50 5.50 -0.96 -1.43
N ILE A 51 4.76 -0.38 -0.49
CA ILE A 51 3.46 -0.91 -0.06
C ILE A 51 2.39 0.16 -0.24
N PHE A 52 1.28 -0.19 -0.90
CA PHE A 52 0.05 0.59 -0.88
C PHE A 52 -0.92 -0.09 0.07
N CYS A 53 -1.48 0.65 1.01
CA CYS A 53 -2.33 0.09 2.06
C CYS A 53 -3.60 0.89 2.26
N ASP A 54 -4.74 0.23 2.07
CA ASP A 54 -6.06 0.81 2.35
C ASP A 54 -6.18 1.13 3.84
N ILE A 55 -6.77 2.28 4.15
CA ILE A 55 -6.97 2.72 5.54
C ILE A 55 -8.12 1.96 6.18
N LEU A 56 -9.27 1.90 5.51
CA LEU A 56 -10.49 1.29 6.07
C LEU A 56 -10.60 -0.17 5.66
N MET A 57 -10.20 -1.05 6.56
CA MET A 57 -10.35 -2.49 6.37
C MET A 57 -10.93 -3.10 7.65
N PRO A 58 -11.71 -4.21 7.53
CA PRO A 58 -12.28 -4.85 8.70
C PRO A 58 -11.19 -5.46 9.58
N ARG A 59 -11.41 -5.47 10.88
CA ARG A 59 -10.59 -6.09 11.93
C ARG A 59 -9.25 -5.39 12.16
N LEU A 60 -8.44 -5.21 11.13
CA LEU A 60 -7.13 -4.55 11.22
C LEU A 60 -7.10 -3.45 10.16
N ASP A 61 -7.13 -2.18 10.58
CA ASP A 61 -7.13 -1.07 9.65
C ASP A 61 -5.73 -0.82 9.05
N GLY A 62 -5.64 0.12 8.13
CA GLY A 62 -4.38 0.42 7.45
C GLY A 62 -3.31 0.99 8.36
N TYR A 63 -3.69 1.81 9.33
CA TYR A 63 -2.72 2.35 10.30
C TYR A 63 -2.12 1.23 11.15
N GLN A 64 -2.97 0.35 11.65
CA GLN A 64 -2.52 -0.80 12.44
C GLN A 64 -1.63 -1.73 11.63
N THR A 65 -2.04 -2.03 10.40
CA THR A 65 -1.28 -2.89 9.49
C THR A 65 0.11 -2.30 9.22
N CYS A 66 0.17 -1.02 8.89
CA CYS A 66 1.42 -0.31 8.63
C CYS A 66 2.33 -0.34 9.88
N ALA A 67 1.77 -0.05 11.05
CA ALA A 67 2.54 -0.05 12.30
C ALA A 67 3.18 -1.43 12.56
N ILE A 68 2.43 -2.50 12.35
CA ILE A 68 2.93 -3.86 12.57
C ILE A 68 4.03 -4.21 11.56
N ILE A 69 3.82 -3.91 10.28
CA ILE A 69 4.82 -4.16 9.25
C ILE A 69 6.12 -3.42 9.56
N LYS A 70 6.02 -2.16 9.95
CA LYS A 70 7.18 -1.30 10.22
C LYS A 70 7.96 -1.70 11.48
N ARG A 71 7.37 -2.47 12.38
CA ARG A 71 8.09 -3.03 13.55
C ARG A 71 9.11 -4.08 13.16
N ASN A 72 8.94 -4.73 12.02
CA ASN A 72 9.91 -5.67 11.50
C ASN A 72 11.07 -4.88 10.88
N GLU A 73 12.28 -5.09 11.37
CA GLU A 73 13.47 -4.37 10.90
C GLU A 73 13.66 -4.47 9.38
N LYS A 74 13.28 -5.60 8.79
CA LYS A 74 13.36 -5.79 7.33
C LYS A 74 12.54 -4.76 6.56
N PHE A 75 11.45 -4.27 7.15
CA PHE A 75 10.49 -3.39 6.46
C PHE A 75 10.40 -2.01 7.10
N ALA A 76 11.26 -1.73 8.09
CA ALA A 76 11.25 -0.44 8.79
C ALA A 76 11.42 0.74 7.82
N ASP A 77 12.23 0.57 6.79
CA ASP A 77 12.49 1.61 5.80
C ASP A 77 11.67 1.45 4.51
N THR A 78 10.84 0.42 4.42
CA THR A 78 9.98 0.21 3.25
C THR A 78 8.89 1.28 3.21
N PRO A 79 8.81 2.06 2.13
CA PRO A 79 7.78 3.11 2.03
C PRO A 79 6.37 2.51 2.03
N VAL A 80 5.47 3.16 2.76
CA VAL A 80 4.04 2.83 2.76
C VAL A 80 3.25 4.06 2.34
N VAL A 81 2.46 3.90 1.29
CA VAL A 81 1.54 4.92 0.80
C VAL A 81 0.12 4.46 1.14
N MET A 82 -0.60 5.26 1.93
CA MET A 82 -1.97 4.93 2.32
C MET A 82 -2.94 5.21 1.18
N LEU A 83 -3.95 4.35 1.05
CA LEU A 83 -5.04 4.55 0.09
C LEU A 83 -6.27 5.01 0.86
N SER A 84 -6.69 6.25 0.63
CA SER A 84 -7.82 6.85 1.32
C SER A 84 -9.02 6.95 0.37
N SER A 85 -10.22 6.61 0.86
CA SER A 85 -11.43 6.81 0.06
C SER A 85 -11.68 8.31 -0.13
N LYS A 86 -12.40 8.66 -1.22
CA LYS A 86 -12.74 10.05 -1.54
C LYS A 86 -13.49 10.73 -0.40
N ASP A 87 -14.36 10.00 0.28
CA ASP A 87 -15.16 10.49 1.39
C ASP A 87 -14.50 10.22 2.75
N GLY A 88 -13.35 9.57 2.74
CA GLY A 88 -12.62 9.25 3.95
C GLY A 88 -11.73 10.40 4.38
N VAL A 89 -11.41 10.43 5.68
CA VAL A 89 -10.51 11.42 6.24
C VAL A 89 -9.19 10.73 6.54
N PHE A 90 -8.14 11.11 5.80
CA PHE A 90 -6.79 10.66 6.11
C PHE A 90 -6.25 11.52 7.26
N ASP A 91 -5.88 10.86 8.35
CA ASP A 91 -5.24 11.52 9.48
C ASP A 91 -3.74 11.55 9.26
N LYS A 92 -3.22 12.68 8.81
CA LYS A 92 -1.79 12.85 8.51
C LYS A 92 -0.91 12.62 9.73
N ALA A 93 -1.36 13.06 10.90
CA ALA A 93 -0.59 12.87 12.14
C ALA A 93 -0.49 11.40 12.48
N ARG A 94 -1.61 10.68 12.40
CA ARG A 94 -1.65 9.24 12.67
C ARG A 94 -0.84 8.46 11.63
N GLY A 95 -0.91 8.87 10.36
CA GLY A 95 -0.10 8.28 9.29
C GLY A 95 1.39 8.40 9.60
N ARG A 96 1.85 9.59 10.00
CA ARG A 96 3.26 9.79 10.38
C ARG A 96 3.65 8.95 11.58
N MET A 97 2.78 8.83 12.57
CA MET A 97 3.05 8.06 13.78
C MET A 97 3.30 6.57 13.47
N VAL A 98 2.63 6.03 12.48
CA VAL A 98 2.82 4.62 12.09
C VAL A 98 3.87 4.46 10.98
N GLY A 99 4.44 5.54 10.50
CA GLY A 99 5.56 5.51 9.55
C GLY A 99 5.17 5.53 8.09
N SER A 100 3.92 5.90 7.74
CA SER A 100 3.56 6.05 6.32
C SER A 100 4.15 7.32 5.74
N GLN A 101 4.54 7.27 4.46
CA GLN A 101 5.19 8.37 3.77
C GLN A 101 4.20 9.33 3.13
N GLU A 102 3.10 8.82 2.60
CA GLU A 102 2.17 9.62 1.81
C GLU A 102 0.81 8.93 1.73
N TYR A 103 -0.15 9.57 1.08
CA TYR A 103 -1.44 8.95 0.79
C TYR A 103 -1.90 9.28 -0.63
N LEU A 104 -2.72 8.39 -1.19
CA LEU A 104 -3.43 8.61 -2.45
C LEU A 104 -4.92 8.47 -2.20
N THR A 105 -5.72 9.29 -2.89
CA THR A 105 -7.18 9.18 -2.82
C THR A 105 -7.70 8.16 -3.84
N LYS A 106 -8.62 7.32 -3.43
CA LYS A 106 -9.32 6.38 -4.32
C LYS A 106 -10.59 7.04 -4.86
N PRO A 107 -10.94 6.85 -6.13
CA PRO A 107 -10.19 6.12 -7.14
C PRO A 107 -8.97 6.92 -7.62
N PHE A 108 -7.88 6.22 -7.87
CA PHE A 108 -6.66 6.82 -8.40
C PHE A 108 -6.56 6.54 -9.91
N THR A 109 -5.84 7.40 -10.61
CA THR A 109 -5.51 7.16 -12.01
C THR A 109 -4.24 6.33 -12.11
N LYS A 110 -4.02 5.73 -13.28
CA LYS A 110 -2.76 5.02 -13.58
C LYS A 110 -1.56 5.93 -13.34
N ASP A 111 -1.63 7.18 -13.84
CA ASP A 111 -0.52 8.12 -13.72
C ASP A 111 -0.22 8.47 -12.26
N GLN A 112 -1.26 8.68 -11.45
CA GLN A 112 -1.10 8.94 -10.01
C GLN A 112 -0.42 7.78 -9.29
N LEU A 113 -0.84 6.56 -9.61
CA LEU A 113 -0.28 5.38 -8.98
C LEU A 113 1.19 5.17 -9.37
N LEU A 114 1.48 5.28 -10.67
CA LEU A 114 2.85 5.11 -11.17
C LEU A 114 3.77 6.24 -10.72
N GLN A 115 3.24 7.47 -10.57
CA GLN A 115 4.00 8.59 -10.02
C GLN A 115 4.43 8.29 -8.57
N ALA A 116 3.55 7.76 -7.76
CA ALA A 116 3.87 7.38 -6.39
C ALA A 116 4.98 6.32 -6.35
N VAL A 117 4.94 5.35 -7.26
CA VAL A 117 5.98 4.31 -7.35
C VAL A 117 7.34 4.92 -7.70
N GLN A 118 7.36 5.95 -8.55
CA GLN A 118 8.61 6.63 -8.90
C GLN A 118 9.18 7.45 -7.73
N GLU A 119 8.31 8.06 -6.93
CA GLU A 119 8.74 8.90 -5.80
C GLU A 119 9.34 8.09 -4.67
N PHE A 120 8.84 6.89 -4.46
CA PHE A 120 9.20 6.07 -3.33
C PHE A 120 9.76 4.72 -3.78
#